data_9980b64f18fd540d681c35345cbb301d
#
_entry.id   9980b64f18fd540d681c35345cbb301d
#
_cell.length_a   1.000
_cell.length_b   1.000
_cell.length_c   1.000
_cell.angle_alpha   90.00
_cell.angle_beta   90.00
_cell.angle_gamma   90.00
#
_symmetry.space_group_name_H-M   'P 1'
#
loop_
_entity.id
_entity.type
_entity.pdbx_description
1 polymer ?
#
loop_
_entity_poly.entity_id
_entity_poly.type
_entity_poly.pdbx_seq_one_letter_code
_entity_poly.pdbx_strand_id
1 'polypeptide(L)'
;MLTVGERYTVTIEDTNIFGNGVCHIDDLVVFVKGAVTGEACEIEISKVFPKYAYALCHNLIEKSHHRIAPACPQFEKCGGCSFSQVSQEFENEIKYNYVKSAFDKQHIEAEFVKTECPVSLKYRNKVVLFFDGERFGYMSEGTHRVVPHDSCLLNSSVFDSIAELTAKEFKNAPLRALYLRKSSHKDPEIMVCPVFYKPVDMLAYVSKLVAKFPNVKTVLYSVNKEKDFALENAKFKVIYGDGYITDTLCGLTFRISPESFYQVNHTCAELLYEKAIELADLNDKSVCADLFCGTGTIGIVAAHKTGATVYGVEIVEKAVADAKYNAKANNIKNAHFQAMDASKFDKQVDVCIIDPPRKGCSPFMLDTLKRLKPQKIVYVSCNTDTMTRDIKAMSDLYEISSPVSIFNLFPRTSHVESVVCLTWSDKAT
;
A
#
# COMPACT_ATOMS: atom_id res chain seq x y z
N MET A 1 -0.71 37.71 11.22
CA MET A 1 -0.23 36.41 11.74
C MET A 1 -1.46 35.60 12.11
N LEU A 2 -1.67 34.42 11.52
CA LEU A 2 -2.85 33.59 11.77
C LEU A 2 -2.91 33.14 13.22
N THR A 3 -4.12 33.12 13.80
CA THR A 3 -4.37 32.67 15.18
C THR A 3 -5.36 31.50 15.19
N VAL A 4 -5.14 30.52 16.06
CA VAL A 4 -6.06 29.38 16.21
C VAL A 4 -7.44 29.90 16.66
N GLY A 5 -8.51 29.40 16.01
CA GLY A 5 -9.89 29.80 16.22
C GLY A 5 -10.38 30.97 15.33
N GLU A 6 -9.48 31.66 14.64
CA GLU A 6 -9.89 32.68 13.66
C GLU A 6 -10.57 32.07 12.45
N ARG A 7 -11.53 32.80 11.87
CA ARG A 7 -12.30 32.38 10.69
C ARG A 7 -11.99 33.25 9.49
N TYR A 8 -11.94 32.59 8.33
CA TYR A 8 -11.68 33.22 7.04
C TYR A 8 -12.62 32.66 5.98
N THR A 9 -13.01 33.49 5.03
CA THR A 9 -13.63 33.04 3.78
C THR A 9 -12.54 32.93 2.73
N VAL A 10 -12.40 31.73 2.16
CA VAL A 10 -11.32 31.40 1.20
C VAL A 10 -11.86 30.65 0.00
N THR A 11 -11.12 30.75 -1.11
CA THR A 11 -11.27 29.86 -2.27
C THR A 11 -10.17 28.79 -2.21
N ILE A 12 -10.53 27.52 -2.42
CA ILE A 12 -9.60 26.40 -2.43
C ILE A 12 -8.94 26.30 -3.80
N GLU A 13 -7.64 26.48 -3.84
CA GLU A 13 -6.83 26.52 -5.05
C GLU A 13 -6.47 25.14 -5.56
N ASP A 14 -6.19 24.19 -4.63
CA ASP A 14 -5.77 22.83 -4.95
C ASP A 14 -6.27 21.83 -3.90
N THR A 15 -6.14 20.54 -4.17
CA THR A 15 -6.38 19.46 -3.22
C THR A 15 -5.14 18.57 -3.14
N ASN A 16 -4.55 18.47 -1.95
CA ASN A 16 -3.34 17.68 -1.75
C ASN A 16 -3.61 16.17 -1.72
N ILE A 17 -2.53 15.37 -1.74
CA ILE A 17 -2.59 13.89 -1.73
C ILE A 17 -3.29 13.31 -0.49
N PHE A 18 -3.44 14.08 0.59
CA PHE A 18 -4.17 13.66 1.80
C PHE A 18 -5.67 14.00 1.76
N GLY A 19 -6.16 14.60 0.66
CA GLY A 19 -7.54 14.99 0.48
C GLY A 19 -7.93 16.29 1.19
N ASN A 20 -6.96 17.09 1.62
CA ASN A 20 -7.18 18.41 2.17
C ASN A 20 -7.12 19.46 1.07
N GLY A 21 -8.06 20.41 1.09
CA GLY A 21 -7.97 21.61 0.27
C GLY A 21 -6.72 22.42 0.62
N VAL A 22 -6.20 23.16 -0.35
CA VAL A 22 -5.05 24.05 -0.20
C VAL A 22 -5.47 25.46 -0.60
N CYS A 23 -5.18 26.41 0.26
CA CYS A 23 -5.33 27.85 -0.04
C CYS A 23 -4.18 28.63 0.60
N HIS A 24 -4.09 29.91 0.29
CA HIS A 24 -3.15 30.84 0.93
C HIS A 24 -3.92 31.90 1.69
N ILE A 25 -3.42 32.24 2.88
CA ILE A 25 -3.84 33.42 3.64
C ILE A 25 -2.57 34.20 3.92
N ASP A 26 -2.50 35.45 3.41
CA ASP A 26 -1.26 36.17 3.29
C ASP A 26 -0.22 35.29 2.54
N ASP A 27 0.97 35.12 3.09
CA ASP A 27 2.03 34.29 2.49
C ASP A 27 2.06 32.86 3.06
N LEU A 28 1.03 32.43 3.82
CA LEU A 28 1.04 31.14 4.51
C LEU A 28 0.12 30.14 3.80
N VAL A 29 0.67 28.96 3.50
CA VAL A 29 -0.11 27.82 2.99
C VAL A 29 -1.03 27.32 4.09
N VAL A 30 -2.32 27.14 3.78
CA VAL A 30 -3.33 26.59 4.70
C VAL A 30 -3.93 25.31 4.12
N PHE A 31 -3.80 24.21 4.87
CA PHE A 31 -4.42 22.94 4.54
C PHE A 31 -5.79 22.83 5.18
N VAL A 32 -6.83 22.75 4.39
CA VAL A 32 -8.23 22.80 4.82
C VAL A 32 -8.86 21.42 4.77
N LYS A 33 -9.12 20.83 5.93
CA LYS A 33 -9.82 19.54 6.01
C LYS A 33 -11.30 19.75 5.65
N GLY A 34 -11.82 18.86 4.79
CA GLY A 34 -13.22 18.87 4.37
C GLY A 34 -13.52 19.73 3.14
N ALA A 35 -12.52 20.42 2.56
CA ALA A 35 -12.66 21.22 1.37
C ALA A 35 -11.90 20.63 0.17
N VAL A 36 -12.31 20.99 -1.05
CA VAL A 36 -11.77 20.48 -2.33
C VAL A 36 -11.53 21.65 -3.29
N THR A 37 -10.64 21.47 -4.23
CA THR A 37 -10.30 22.44 -5.29
C THR A 37 -11.56 23.06 -5.92
N GLY A 38 -11.53 24.38 -6.07
CA GLY A 38 -12.60 25.18 -6.70
C GLY A 38 -13.79 25.49 -5.78
N GLU A 39 -13.71 25.16 -4.49
CA GLU A 39 -14.75 25.52 -3.52
C GLU A 39 -14.46 26.85 -2.86
N ALA A 40 -15.53 27.63 -2.63
CA ALA A 40 -15.51 28.76 -1.70
C ALA A 40 -16.08 28.29 -0.35
N CYS A 41 -15.36 28.54 0.73
CA CYS A 41 -15.77 28.08 2.06
C CYS A 41 -15.33 29.01 3.18
N GLU A 42 -16.08 28.94 4.29
CA GLU A 42 -15.70 29.52 5.57
C GLU A 42 -14.89 28.47 6.34
N ILE A 43 -13.67 28.82 6.73
CA ILE A 43 -12.74 27.95 7.46
C ILE A 43 -12.41 28.50 8.83
N GLU A 44 -12.02 27.62 9.75
CA GLU A 44 -11.51 27.98 11.07
C GLU A 44 -10.10 27.39 11.25
N ILE A 45 -9.14 28.24 11.62
CA ILE A 45 -7.75 27.82 11.85
C ILE A 45 -7.68 26.90 13.05
N SER A 46 -7.18 25.69 12.87
CA SER A 46 -7.07 24.64 13.91
C SER A 46 -5.67 24.50 14.48
N LYS A 47 -4.62 24.73 13.67
CA LYS A 47 -3.21 24.72 14.08
C LYS A 47 -2.40 25.66 13.22
N VAL A 48 -1.38 26.31 13.81
CA VAL A 48 -0.44 27.19 13.09
C VAL A 48 0.98 26.71 13.32
N PHE A 49 1.74 26.63 12.24
CA PHE A 49 3.18 26.30 12.19
C PHE A 49 3.95 27.44 11.49
N PRO A 50 5.28 27.51 11.62
CA PRO A 50 6.05 28.62 11.02
C PRO A 50 5.92 28.78 9.51
N LYS A 51 5.60 27.71 8.77
CA LYS A 51 5.55 27.71 7.28
C LYS A 51 4.19 27.31 6.70
N TYR A 52 3.23 26.88 7.53
CA TYR A 52 1.90 26.46 7.08
C TYR A 52 0.91 26.43 8.24
N ALA A 53 -0.37 26.33 7.94
CA ALA A 53 -1.42 26.14 8.93
C ALA A 53 -2.39 25.01 8.52
N TYR A 54 -3.16 24.52 9.49
CA TYR A 54 -4.32 23.66 9.25
C TYR A 54 -5.59 24.37 9.63
N ALA A 55 -6.65 24.12 8.85
CA ALA A 55 -7.99 24.64 9.11
C ALA A 55 -9.04 23.54 8.90
N LEU A 56 -10.23 23.80 9.42
CA LEU A 56 -11.42 22.98 9.19
C LEU A 56 -12.42 23.80 8.36
N CYS A 57 -13.03 23.17 7.36
CA CYS A 57 -14.14 23.75 6.62
C CYS A 57 -15.41 23.66 7.48
N HIS A 58 -15.99 24.80 7.86
CA HIS A 58 -17.22 24.87 8.62
C HIS A 58 -18.45 25.01 7.73
N ASN A 59 -18.34 25.79 6.67
CA ASN A 59 -19.44 26.06 5.77
C ASN A 59 -18.95 26.11 4.32
N LEU A 60 -19.57 25.33 3.45
CA LEU A 60 -19.36 25.40 1.99
C LEU A 60 -20.30 26.46 1.41
N ILE A 61 -19.72 27.54 0.88
CA ILE A 61 -20.43 28.64 0.22
C ILE A 61 -20.75 28.24 -1.22
N GLU A 62 -19.70 27.76 -1.95
CA GLU A 62 -19.83 27.24 -3.30
C GLU A 62 -19.18 25.85 -3.39
N LYS A 63 -19.89 24.90 -4.00
CA LYS A 63 -19.41 23.53 -4.18
C LYS A 63 -18.67 23.37 -5.50
N SER A 64 -17.56 22.67 -5.47
CA SER A 64 -16.86 22.23 -6.67
C SER A 64 -17.67 21.22 -7.46
N HIS A 65 -17.55 21.23 -8.77
CA HIS A 65 -18.11 20.19 -9.65
C HIS A 65 -17.46 18.81 -9.46
N HIS A 66 -16.28 18.76 -8.84
CA HIS A 66 -15.58 17.52 -8.48
C HIS A 66 -16.15 16.85 -7.23
N ARG A 67 -16.93 17.61 -6.41
CA ARG A 67 -17.47 17.07 -5.16
C ARG A 67 -18.65 16.14 -5.43
N ILE A 68 -18.59 15.00 -4.78
CA ILE A 68 -19.70 14.04 -4.70
C ILE A 68 -20.10 13.81 -3.24
N ALA A 69 -21.32 13.31 -3.03
CA ALA A 69 -21.72 12.85 -1.70
C ALA A 69 -20.96 11.55 -1.35
N PRO A 70 -20.25 11.51 -0.20
CA PRO A 70 -19.57 10.28 0.22
C PRO A 70 -20.57 9.13 0.41
N ALA A 71 -20.35 8.01 -0.29
CA ALA A 71 -21.20 6.83 -0.12
C ALA A 71 -20.97 6.10 1.22
N CYS A 72 -19.84 6.37 1.91
CA CYS A 72 -19.52 5.81 3.22
C CYS A 72 -20.01 6.75 4.33
N PRO A 73 -20.93 6.32 5.22
CA PRO A 73 -21.43 7.19 6.31
C PRO A 73 -20.40 7.48 7.39
N GLN A 74 -19.27 6.77 7.41
CA GLN A 74 -18.18 6.97 8.37
C GLN A 74 -17.01 7.79 7.80
N PHE A 75 -17.12 8.33 6.58
CA PHE A 75 -16.00 8.97 5.89
C PHE A 75 -15.32 10.08 6.70
N GLU A 76 -16.08 11.00 7.30
CA GLU A 76 -15.52 12.12 8.06
C GLU A 76 -14.90 11.72 9.41
N LYS A 77 -15.25 10.53 9.93
CA LYS A 77 -14.81 10.02 11.23
C LYS A 77 -13.70 9.00 11.12
N CYS A 78 -13.76 8.17 10.08
CA CYS A 78 -12.83 7.07 9.83
C CYS A 78 -11.56 7.59 9.14
N GLY A 79 -10.37 7.22 9.62
CA GLY A 79 -9.09 7.58 9.02
C GLY A 79 -8.69 6.72 7.79
N GLY A 80 -9.58 5.86 7.29
CA GLY A 80 -9.23 4.90 6.22
C GLY A 80 -9.29 5.44 4.79
N CYS A 81 -9.93 6.59 4.54
CA CYS A 81 -10.13 7.17 3.22
C CYS A 81 -9.84 8.67 3.21
N SER A 82 -9.25 9.15 2.09
CA SER A 82 -8.95 10.57 1.86
C SER A 82 -9.83 11.20 0.78
N PHE A 83 -10.43 10.39 -0.11
CA PHE A 83 -11.03 10.89 -1.36
C PHE A 83 -12.48 10.46 -1.60
N SER A 84 -13.24 10.02 -0.57
CA SER A 84 -14.64 9.61 -0.77
C SER A 84 -15.59 10.77 -1.12
N GLN A 85 -15.17 12.02 -0.93
CA GLN A 85 -15.92 13.24 -1.24
C GLN A 85 -15.70 13.74 -2.67
N VAL A 86 -14.87 13.07 -3.47
CA VAL A 86 -14.59 13.47 -4.86
C VAL A 86 -14.83 12.31 -5.82
N SER A 87 -15.03 12.64 -7.11
CA SER A 87 -15.10 11.61 -8.17
C SER A 87 -13.80 10.83 -8.28
N GLN A 88 -13.86 9.64 -8.86
CA GLN A 88 -12.65 8.82 -9.04
C GLN A 88 -11.70 9.43 -10.06
N GLU A 89 -12.24 10.07 -11.07
CA GLU A 89 -11.51 10.80 -12.11
C GLU A 89 -10.66 11.90 -11.47
N PHE A 90 -11.26 12.68 -10.58
CA PHE A 90 -10.55 13.77 -9.90
C PHE A 90 -9.54 13.23 -8.86
N GLU A 91 -9.86 12.14 -8.15
CA GLU A 91 -8.88 11.44 -7.31
C GLU A 91 -7.64 11.02 -8.14
N ASN A 92 -7.84 10.45 -9.33
CA ASN A 92 -6.75 10.05 -10.23
C ASN A 92 -5.95 11.27 -10.72
N GLU A 93 -6.59 12.41 -10.93
CA GLU A 93 -5.94 13.67 -11.30
C GLU A 93 -5.07 14.21 -10.15
N ILE A 94 -5.60 14.24 -8.91
CA ILE A 94 -4.82 14.64 -7.73
C ILE A 94 -3.58 13.76 -7.57
N LYS A 95 -3.71 12.45 -7.71
CA LYS A 95 -2.58 11.51 -7.60
C LYS A 95 -1.55 11.72 -8.72
N TYR A 96 -2.02 11.96 -9.94
CA TYR A 96 -1.15 12.28 -11.06
C TYR A 96 -0.38 13.58 -10.82
N ASN A 97 -1.06 14.64 -10.40
CA ASN A 97 -0.45 15.93 -10.13
C ASN A 97 0.54 15.87 -8.97
N TYR A 98 0.26 15.07 -7.93
CA TYR A 98 1.19 14.81 -6.83
C TYR A 98 2.48 14.17 -7.33
N VAL A 99 2.38 13.10 -8.16
CA VAL A 99 3.57 12.44 -8.72
C VAL A 99 4.37 13.42 -9.56
N LYS A 100 3.73 14.13 -10.49
CA LYS A 100 4.38 15.12 -11.34
C LYS A 100 5.08 16.20 -10.51
N SER A 101 4.40 16.78 -9.53
CA SER A 101 4.95 17.80 -8.64
C SER A 101 6.18 17.33 -7.85
N ALA A 102 6.27 16.03 -7.50
CA ALA A 102 7.45 15.48 -6.83
C ALA A 102 8.68 15.47 -7.75
N PHE A 103 8.50 15.18 -9.05
CA PHE A 103 9.57 15.27 -10.05
C PHE A 103 9.98 16.72 -10.31
N ASP A 104 9.01 17.61 -10.48
CA ASP A 104 9.22 19.05 -10.71
C ASP A 104 10.05 19.68 -9.56
N LYS A 105 9.73 19.35 -8.31
CA LYS A 105 10.47 19.81 -7.11
C LYS A 105 11.94 19.40 -7.10
N GLN A 106 12.27 18.28 -7.71
CA GLN A 106 13.65 17.80 -7.83
C GLN A 106 14.32 18.24 -9.13
N HIS A 107 13.61 19.01 -9.98
CA HIS A 107 14.07 19.42 -11.32
C HIS A 107 14.43 18.20 -12.18
N ILE A 108 13.57 17.19 -12.19
CA ILE A 108 13.71 15.97 -12.98
C ILE A 108 12.67 16.02 -14.09
N GLU A 109 13.12 16.08 -15.33
CA GLU A 109 12.25 15.98 -16.51
C GLU A 109 11.83 14.53 -16.73
N ALA A 110 10.53 14.29 -16.92
CA ALA A 110 9.98 12.98 -17.22
C ALA A 110 8.63 13.10 -17.94
N GLU A 111 8.29 12.08 -18.70
CA GLU A 111 6.94 11.87 -19.21
C GLU A 111 6.13 11.04 -18.20
N PHE A 112 4.80 11.22 -18.19
CA PHE A 112 3.93 10.56 -17.24
C PHE A 112 2.75 9.89 -17.92
N VAL A 113 2.43 8.66 -17.49
CA VAL A 113 1.30 7.88 -18.00
C VAL A 113 0.43 7.43 -16.84
N LYS A 114 -0.87 7.75 -16.90
CA LYS A 114 -1.87 7.20 -15.96
C LYS A 114 -2.17 5.75 -16.36
N THR A 115 -2.07 4.83 -15.43
CA THR A 115 -2.53 3.45 -15.63
C THR A 115 -3.87 3.28 -14.91
N GLU A 116 -4.91 2.97 -15.66
CA GLU A 116 -6.24 2.75 -15.11
C GLU A 116 -6.28 1.45 -14.31
N CYS A 117 -6.73 1.54 -13.06
CA CYS A 117 -7.02 0.39 -12.23
C CYS A 117 -8.54 0.14 -12.30
N PRO A 118 -9.00 -1.02 -12.83
CA PRO A 118 -10.42 -1.25 -13.10
C PRO A 118 -11.24 -1.49 -11.83
N VAL A 119 -10.59 -1.66 -10.66
CA VAL A 119 -11.27 -2.00 -9.40
C VAL A 119 -11.03 -0.92 -8.35
N SER A 120 -12.08 -0.18 -8.00
CA SER A 120 -12.02 0.92 -7.02
C SER A 120 -12.76 0.63 -5.70
N LEU A 121 -13.59 -0.40 -5.65
CA LEU A 121 -14.35 -0.81 -4.48
C LEU A 121 -14.15 -2.31 -4.21
N LYS A 122 -14.31 -2.72 -2.95
CA LYS A 122 -14.18 -4.12 -2.49
C LYS A 122 -12.85 -4.81 -2.88
N TYR A 123 -11.83 -4.02 -3.18
CA TYR A 123 -10.55 -4.51 -3.65
C TYR A 123 -9.64 -5.04 -2.53
N ARG A 124 -9.87 -4.61 -1.27
CA ARG A 124 -9.01 -5.01 -0.16
C ARG A 124 -9.14 -6.49 0.13
N ASN A 125 -8.07 -7.22 -0.13
CA ASN A 125 -7.94 -8.64 0.21
C ASN A 125 -7.36 -8.86 1.62
N LYS A 126 -6.94 -7.79 2.32
CA LYS A 126 -6.38 -7.82 3.69
C LYS A 126 -6.89 -6.65 4.51
N VAL A 127 -7.33 -6.91 5.73
CA VAL A 127 -7.76 -5.89 6.69
C VAL A 127 -7.32 -6.22 8.11
N VAL A 128 -7.11 -5.17 8.91
CA VAL A 128 -7.03 -5.24 10.37
C VAL A 128 -8.12 -4.33 10.91
N LEU A 129 -9.08 -4.91 11.59
CA LEU A 129 -10.18 -4.21 12.22
C LEU A 129 -9.96 -4.18 13.74
N PHE A 130 -10.22 -3.06 14.38
CA PHE A 130 -10.08 -2.89 15.83
C PHE A 130 -11.43 -2.99 16.52
N PHE A 131 -11.47 -3.57 17.71
CA PHE A 131 -12.68 -3.79 18.46
C PHE A 131 -12.90 -2.67 19.50
N ASP A 132 -14.09 -2.07 19.51
CA ASP A 132 -14.43 -0.98 20.46
C ASP A 132 -15.10 -1.47 21.75
N GLY A 133 -15.31 -2.78 21.88
CA GLY A 133 -16.05 -3.44 22.97
C GLY A 133 -17.41 -4.00 22.52
N GLU A 134 -17.90 -3.59 21.36
CA GLU A 134 -19.18 -4.04 20.80
C GLU A 134 -19.06 -4.42 19.34
N ARG A 135 -18.39 -3.60 18.52
CA ARG A 135 -18.24 -3.77 17.07
C ARG A 135 -16.81 -3.55 16.61
N PHE A 136 -16.55 -3.98 15.40
CA PHE A 136 -15.26 -3.71 14.73
C PHE A 136 -15.31 -2.44 13.88
N GLY A 137 -14.15 -1.82 13.72
CA GLY A 137 -13.98 -0.64 12.90
C GLY A 137 -12.52 -0.32 12.61
N TYR A 138 -12.30 0.81 11.95
CA TYR A 138 -10.97 1.39 11.76
C TYR A 138 -10.73 2.51 12.76
N MET A 139 -9.48 2.88 12.98
CA MET A 139 -9.15 4.01 13.83
C MET A 139 -9.50 5.34 13.15
N SER A 140 -9.94 6.31 13.93
CA SER A 140 -10.04 7.71 13.52
C SER A 140 -8.64 8.26 13.24
N GLU A 141 -8.53 9.15 12.26
CA GLU A 141 -7.27 9.75 11.86
C GLU A 141 -6.52 10.37 13.05
N GLY A 142 -5.22 10.04 13.18
CA GLY A 142 -4.34 10.57 14.23
C GLY A 142 -4.72 10.19 15.66
N THR A 143 -5.62 9.21 15.86
CA THR A 143 -6.05 8.77 17.20
C THR A 143 -6.11 7.25 17.31
N HIS A 144 -6.27 6.74 18.52
CA HIS A 144 -6.56 5.32 18.80
C HIS A 144 -8.06 5.04 19.02
N ARG A 145 -8.93 6.01 18.70
CA ARG A 145 -10.37 5.81 18.83
C ARG A 145 -10.89 4.98 17.66
N VAL A 146 -11.52 3.86 17.95
CA VAL A 146 -12.18 3.03 16.94
C VAL A 146 -13.45 3.71 16.45
N VAL A 147 -13.62 3.77 15.13
CA VAL A 147 -14.86 4.19 14.46
C VAL A 147 -15.53 2.92 13.95
N PRO A 148 -16.55 2.40 14.65
CA PRO A 148 -17.20 1.16 14.27
C PRO A 148 -18.01 1.34 12.99
N HIS A 149 -18.11 0.27 12.22
CA HIS A 149 -18.91 0.21 10.98
C HIS A 149 -19.48 -1.18 10.77
N ASP A 150 -20.63 -1.25 10.16
CA ASP A 150 -21.28 -2.52 9.81
C ASP A 150 -20.77 -3.05 8.47
N SER A 151 -20.31 -2.14 7.60
CA SER A 151 -19.69 -2.47 6.32
C SER A 151 -18.68 -1.40 5.88
N CYS A 152 -17.69 -1.83 5.10
CA CYS A 152 -16.73 -0.94 4.46
C CYS A 152 -16.77 -1.14 2.95
N LEU A 153 -16.89 -0.04 2.18
CA LEU A 153 -16.95 -0.10 0.72
C LEU A 153 -15.67 -0.65 0.06
N LEU A 154 -14.55 -0.58 0.76
CA LEU A 154 -13.27 -1.09 0.25
C LEU A 154 -13.04 -2.56 0.59
N ASN A 155 -13.71 -3.08 1.64
CA ASN A 155 -13.57 -4.45 2.10
C ASN A 155 -14.44 -5.41 1.29
N SER A 156 -14.04 -6.69 1.24
CA SER A 156 -14.94 -7.76 0.84
C SER A 156 -16.06 -7.93 1.87
N SER A 157 -17.30 -8.13 1.43
CA SER A 157 -18.47 -8.30 2.32
C SER A 157 -18.35 -9.50 3.26
N VAL A 158 -17.57 -10.53 2.89
CA VAL A 158 -17.32 -11.68 3.76
C VAL A 158 -16.55 -11.27 5.03
N PHE A 159 -15.70 -10.24 4.95
CA PHE A 159 -14.98 -9.72 6.11
C PHE A 159 -15.91 -9.09 7.14
N ASP A 160 -16.92 -8.33 6.66
CA ASP A 160 -17.92 -7.72 7.53
C ASP A 160 -18.73 -8.79 8.27
N SER A 161 -19.14 -9.87 7.55
CA SER A 161 -19.90 -10.99 8.14
C SER A 161 -19.06 -11.82 9.15
N ILE A 162 -17.77 -12.01 8.89
CA ILE A 162 -16.85 -12.69 9.84
C ILE A 162 -16.61 -11.80 11.06
N ALA A 163 -16.47 -10.50 10.86
CA ALA A 163 -16.29 -9.53 11.95
C ALA A 163 -17.51 -9.51 12.87
N GLU A 164 -18.73 -9.50 12.32
CA GLU A 164 -19.97 -9.59 13.10
C GLU A 164 -20.03 -10.86 13.96
N LEU A 165 -19.75 -12.05 13.35
CA LEU A 165 -19.71 -13.31 14.11
C LEU A 165 -18.66 -13.25 15.23
N THR A 166 -17.46 -12.75 14.92
CA THR A 166 -16.33 -12.67 15.88
C THR A 166 -16.68 -11.73 17.05
N ALA A 167 -17.27 -10.57 16.76
CA ALA A 167 -17.71 -9.62 17.78
C ALA A 167 -18.75 -10.25 18.74
N LYS A 168 -19.72 -10.97 18.19
CA LYS A 168 -20.75 -11.66 18.95
C LYS A 168 -20.18 -12.74 19.87
N GLU A 169 -19.27 -13.59 19.35
CA GLU A 169 -18.71 -14.71 20.10
C GLU A 169 -17.76 -14.23 21.22
N PHE A 170 -17.05 -13.13 21.00
CA PHE A 170 -16.04 -12.61 21.95
C PHE A 170 -16.42 -11.29 22.61
N LYS A 171 -17.71 -10.95 22.67
CA LYS A 171 -18.19 -9.69 23.29
C LYS A 171 -17.65 -9.44 24.71
N ASN A 172 -17.52 -10.50 25.52
CA ASN A 172 -17.05 -10.44 26.90
C ASN A 172 -15.60 -10.92 27.06
N ALA A 173 -14.89 -11.15 25.96
CA ALA A 173 -13.50 -11.58 25.96
C ALA A 173 -12.56 -10.37 25.81
N PRO A 174 -11.27 -10.52 26.14
CA PRO A 174 -10.28 -9.46 25.96
C PRO A 174 -9.86 -9.31 24.48
N LEU A 175 -10.85 -9.18 23.58
CA LEU A 175 -10.68 -9.03 22.15
C LEU A 175 -10.11 -7.63 21.84
N ARG A 176 -9.14 -7.56 20.94
CA ARG A 176 -8.45 -6.34 20.54
C ARG A 176 -8.68 -5.97 19.09
N ALA A 177 -8.44 -6.94 18.23
CA ALA A 177 -8.47 -6.73 16.78
C ALA A 177 -8.83 -8.03 16.06
N LEU A 178 -9.16 -7.90 14.79
CA LEU A 178 -9.40 -9.01 13.88
C LEU A 178 -8.60 -8.77 12.59
N TYR A 179 -7.65 -9.66 12.31
CA TYR A 179 -6.95 -9.71 11.04
C TYR A 179 -7.65 -10.70 10.11
N LEU A 180 -7.97 -10.24 8.92
CA LEU A 180 -8.60 -11.03 7.87
C LEU A 180 -7.82 -10.88 6.57
N ARG A 181 -7.69 -11.99 5.86
CA ARG A 181 -7.12 -12.03 4.51
C ARG A 181 -7.89 -13.03 3.66
N LYS A 182 -8.04 -12.73 2.36
CA LYS A 182 -8.65 -13.65 1.40
C LYS A 182 -7.85 -13.69 0.11
N SER A 183 -7.98 -14.79 -0.64
CA SER A 183 -7.48 -14.88 -2.01
C SER A 183 -8.40 -14.17 -3.01
N SER A 184 -7.91 -13.98 -4.23
CA SER A 184 -8.65 -13.38 -5.35
C SER A 184 -9.56 -14.36 -6.10
N HIS A 185 -9.48 -15.65 -5.80
CA HIS A 185 -10.25 -16.70 -6.47
C HIS A 185 -11.76 -16.46 -6.38
N LYS A 186 -12.52 -17.02 -7.32
CA LYS A 186 -14.01 -17.00 -7.30
C LYS A 186 -14.54 -17.59 -5.99
N ASP A 187 -13.96 -18.72 -5.55
CA ASP A 187 -14.19 -19.34 -4.24
C ASP A 187 -12.95 -19.04 -3.38
N PRO A 188 -12.92 -17.89 -2.68
CA PRO A 188 -11.70 -17.41 -2.05
C PRO A 188 -11.33 -18.21 -0.82
N GLU A 189 -10.07 -18.59 -0.67
CA GLU A 189 -9.53 -19.04 0.60
C GLU A 189 -9.46 -17.88 1.58
N ILE A 190 -9.88 -18.09 2.83
CA ILE A 190 -9.95 -17.05 3.86
C ILE A 190 -9.09 -17.45 5.05
N MET A 191 -8.25 -16.50 5.48
CA MET A 191 -7.48 -16.52 6.71
C MET A 191 -8.14 -15.62 7.74
N VAL A 192 -8.37 -16.14 8.94
CA VAL A 192 -9.00 -15.43 10.06
C VAL A 192 -8.08 -15.47 11.27
N CYS A 193 -7.77 -14.33 11.86
CA CYS A 193 -6.94 -14.24 13.05
C CYS A 193 -7.50 -13.21 14.04
N PRO A 194 -8.30 -13.61 15.03
CA PRO A 194 -8.60 -12.78 16.18
C PRO A 194 -7.35 -12.53 17.02
N VAL A 195 -7.19 -11.30 17.48
CA VAL A 195 -6.09 -10.84 18.32
C VAL A 195 -6.63 -10.43 19.66
N PHE A 196 -6.04 -10.94 20.74
CA PHE A 196 -6.51 -10.71 22.11
C PHE A 196 -5.43 -10.04 22.96
N TYR A 197 -5.86 -9.39 24.04
CA TYR A 197 -4.95 -8.90 25.08
C TYR A 197 -4.46 -10.01 26.02
N LYS A 198 -5.20 -11.12 26.14
CA LYS A 198 -4.90 -12.29 26.99
C LYS A 198 -5.34 -13.57 26.27
N PRO A 199 -4.79 -14.74 26.61
CA PRO A 199 -5.21 -16.01 26.05
C PRO A 199 -6.71 -16.29 26.24
N VAL A 200 -7.33 -16.86 25.18
CA VAL A 200 -8.75 -17.24 25.10
C VAL A 200 -8.88 -18.60 24.45
N ASP A 201 -9.86 -19.38 24.87
CA ASP A 201 -10.22 -20.63 24.17
C ASP A 201 -10.95 -20.31 22.86
N MET A 202 -10.47 -20.92 21.77
CA MET A 202 -10.92 -20.67 20.41
C MET A 202 -11.76 -21.81 19.81
N LEU A 203 -11.86 -22.97 20.48
CA LEU A 203 -12.40 -24.19 19.86
C LEU A 203 -13.85 -24.05 19.42
N ALA A 204 -14.71 -23.54 20.30
CA ALA A 204 -16.12 -23.34 19.96
C ALA A 204 -16.33 -22.32 18.84
N TYR A 205 -15.55 -21.24 18.85
CA TYR A 205 -15.58 -20.21 17.82
C TYR A 205 -15.16 -20.80 16.45
N VAL A 206 -14.04 -21.53 16.41
CA VAL A 206 -13.54 -22.14 15.16
C VAL A 206 -14.59 -23.05 14.55
N SER A 207 -15.23 -23.92 15.35
CA SER A 207 -16.28 -24.82 14.87
C SER A 207 -17.45 -24.06 14.23
N LYS A 208 -17.94 -22.99 14.86
CA LYS A 208 -19.01 -22.14 14.34
C LYS A 208 -18.57 -21.38 13.09
N LEU A 209 -17.34 -20.85 13.09
CA LEU A 209 -16.79 -20.07 11.97
C LEU A 209 -16.69 -20.92 10.72
N VAL A 210 -16.09 -22.09 10.80
CA VAL A 210 -15.90 -23.00 9.65
C VAL A 210 -17.24 -23.55 9.14
N ALA A 211 -18.18 -23.84 10.03
CA ALA A 211 -19.52 -24.27 9.64
C ALA A 211 -20.29 -23.18 8.88
N LYS A 212 -20.15 -21.90 9.28
CA LYS A 212 -20.83 -20.77 8.64
C LYS A 212 -20.11 -20.28 7.37
N PHE A 213 -18.79 -20.38 7.34
CA PHE A 213 -17.92 -19.91 6.24
C PHE A 213 -17.01 -21.05 5.75
N PRO A 214 -17.49 -21.93 4.86
CA PRO A 214 -16.72 -23.11 4.40
C PRO A 214 -15.39 -22.73 3.70
N ASN A 215 -15.29 -21.52 3.19
CA ASN A 215 -14.08 -20.98 2.53
C ASN A 215 -12.99 -20.54 3.53
N VAL A 216 -13.23 -20.63 4.83
CA VAL A 216 -12.18 -20.38 5.84
C VAL A 216 -11.19 -21.53 5.79
N LYS A 217 -10.02 -21.27 5.21
CA LYS A 217 -8.94 -22.23 5.01
C LYS A 217 -8.09 -22.39 6.26
N THR A 218 -7.90 -21.30 7.00
CA THR A 218 -7.07 -21.32 8.21
C THR A 218 -7.54 -20.29 9.24
N VAL A 219 -7.45 -20.70 10.51
CA VAL A 219 -7.72 -19.81 11.65
C VAL A 219 -6.46 -19.73 12.49
N LEU A 220 -6.01 -18.54 12.69
CA LEU A 220 -4.87 -18.18 13.51
C LEU A 220 -5.36 -17.51 14.80
N TYR A 221 -4.43 -17.36 15.71
CA TYR A 221 -4.66 -16.74 17.00
C TYR A 221 -3.41 -15.96 17.40
N SER A 222 -3.57 -14.75 17.92
CA SER A 222 -2.47 -13.95 18.43
C SER A 222 -2.82 -13.31 19.77
N VAL A 223 -1.82 -13.18 20.64
CA VAL A 223 -1.92 -12.38 21.87
C VAL A 223 -0.93 -11.23 21.75
N ASN A 224 -1.46 -10.02 21.78
CA ASN A 224 -0.66 -8.81 21.69
C ASN A 224 -1.12 -7.79 22.75
N LYS A 225 -0.19 -7.37 23.61
CA LYS A 225 -0.39 -6.39 24.69
C LYS A 225 0.23 -5.03 24.37
N GLU A 226 1.02 -4.94 23.30
CA GLU A 226 1.73 -3.72 22.92
C GLU A 226 0.75 -2.63 22.51
N LYS A 227 1.10 -1.37 22.80
CA LYS A 227 0.24 -0.23 22.50
C LYS A 227 0.01 -0.08 21.00
N ASP A 228 1.06 -0.30 20.21
CA ASP A 228 1.03 -0.27 18.76
C ASP A 228 0.99 -1.70 18.20
N PHE A 229 -0.11 -2.03 17.52
CA PHE A 229 -0.27 -3.32 16.89
C PHE A 229 0.29 -3.30 15.47
N ALA A 230 1.47 -3.89 15.31
CA ALA A 230 2.04 -4.20 14.01
C ALA A 230 1.95 -5.72 13.76
N LEU A 231 1.38 -6.12 12.62
CA LEU A 231 1.30 -7.53 12.22
C LEU A 231 2.69 -8.17 12.07
N GLU A 232 3.67 -7.38 11.66
CA GLU A 232 5.06 -7.80 11.43
C GLU A 232 5.73 -8.37 12.68
N ASN A 233 5.31 -7.91 13.86
CA ASN A 233 5.83 -8.36 15.16
C ASN A 233 4.88 -9.34 15.89
N ALA A 234 3.75 -9.69 15.27
CA ALA A 234 2.76 -10.56 15.89
C ALA A 234 3.23 -12.02 15.88
N LYS A 235 3.03 -12.70 17.02
CA LYS A 235 3.22 -14.14 17.10
C LYS A 235 1.90 -14.85 16.81
N PHE A 236 1.86 -15.61 15.73
CA PHE A 236 0.67 -16.35 15.33
C PHE A 236 0.76 -17.81 15.75
N LYS A 237 -0.35 -18.31 16.30
CA LYS A 237 -0.55 -19.74 16.58
C LYS A 237 -1.65 -20.25 15.67
N VAL A 238 -1.39 -21.32 14.93
CA VAL A 238 -2.39 -21.98 14.09
C VAL A 238 -3.33 -22.79 14.97
N ILE A 239 -4.63 -22.57 14.83
CA ILE A 239 -5.69 -23.31 15.54
C ILE A 239 -6.43 -24.25 14.58
N TYR A 240 -6.57 -23.85 13.31
CA TYR A 240 -7.21 -24.65 12.26
C TYR A 240 -6.50 -24.42 10.92
N GLY A 241 -6.40 -25.47 10.10
CA GLY A 241 -5.78 -25.42 8.78
C GLY A 241 -4.25 -25.33 8.83
N ASP A 242 -3.66 -24.86 7.73
CA ASP A 242 -2.21 -24.94 7.49
C ASP A 242 -1.43 -23.66 7.90
N GLY A 243 -2.12 -22.63 8.37
CA GLY A 243 -1.52 -21.34 8.75
C GLY A 243 -1.24 -20.39 7.59
N TYR A 244 -1.67 -20.71 6.39
CA TYR A 244 -1.55 -19.88 5.19
C TYR A 244 -2.76 -20.05 4.27
N ILE A 245 -2.87 -19.16 3.31
CA ILE A 245 -3.77 -19.27 2.14
C ILE A 245 -2.97 -19.23 0.86
N THR A 246 -3.57 -19.63 -0.25
CA THR A 246 -2.97 -19.52 -1.58
C THR A 246 -3.76 -18.55 -2.45
N ASP A 247 -3.06 -17.83 -3.33
CA ASP A 247 -3.66 -16.95 -4.32
C ASP A 247 -2.97 -17.12 -5.67
N THR A 248 -3.63 -16.73 -6.74
CA THR A 248 -3.06 -16.75 -8.09
C THR A 248 -2.75 -15.33 -8.52
N LEU A 249 -1.52 -15.04 -8.96
CA LEU A 249 -1.08 -13.73 -9.43
C LEU A 249 -0.29 -13.90 -10.73
N CYS A 250 -0.67 -13.20 -11.80
CA CYS A 250 -0.07 -13.34 -13.12
C CYS A 250 0.00 -14.81 -13.60
N GLY A 251 -1.04 -15.62 -13.28
CA GLY A 251 -1.12 -17.03 -13.65
C GLY A 251 -0.33 -18.00 -12.79
N LEU A 252 0.38 -17.54 -11.76
CA LEU A 252 1.18 -18.35 -10.83
C LEU A 252 0.54 -18.41 -9.45
N THR A 253 0.71 -19.54 -8.74
CA THR A 253 0.16 -19.73 -7.40
C THR A 253 1.16 -19.29 -6.32
N PHE A 254 0.72 -18.46 -5.41
CA PHE A 254 1.52 -17.96 -4.29
C PHE A 254 0.92 -18.36 -2.94
N ARG A 255 1.75 -18.95 -2.10
CA ARG A 255 1.45 -19.13 -0.69
C ARG A 255 1.63 -17.80 0.04
N ILE A 256 0.66 -17.46 0.89
CA ILE A 256 0.61 -16.21 1.62
C ILE A 256 0.47 -16.52 3.11
N SER A 257 1.55 -16.34 3.85
CA SER A 257 1.57 -16.43 5.31
C SER A 257 1.01 -15.16 5.97
N PRO A 258 0.62 -15.16 7.24
CA PRO A 258 0.03 -13.98 7.90
C PRO A 258 0.98 -12.78 7.94
N GLU A 259 2.28 -13.00 8.10
CA GLU A 259 3.32 -11.96 8.14
C GLU A 259 3.75 -11.48 6.75
N SER A 260 3.43 -12.24 5.70
CA SER A 260 3.90 -11.94 4.34
C SER A 260 3.25 -10.69 3.79
N PHE A 261 4.07 -9.80 3.24
CA PHE A 261 3.56 -8.73 2.38
C PHE A 261 2.98 -9.33 1.09
N TYR A 262 1.84 -8.87 0.69
CA TYR A 262 1.16 -9.20 -0.56
C TYR A 262 0.20 -8.06 -0.89
N GLN A 263 0.18 -7.60 -2.12
CA GLN A 263 -0.61 -6.43 -2.53
C GLN A 263 -2.11 -6.61 -2.26
N VAL A 264 -2.73 -5.57 -1.71
CA VAL A 264 -4.13 -5.64 -1.25
C VAL A 264 -5.17 -5.47 -2.36
N ASN A 265 -4.77 -4.89 -3.48
CA ASN A 265 -5.58 -4.79 -4.70
C ASN A 265 -4.95 -5.69 -5.76
N HIS A 266 -5.45 -6.91 -5.85
CA HIS A 266 -4.92 -7.96 -6.69
C HIS A 266 -4.83 -7.55 -8.16
N THR A 267 -5.95 -7.10 -8.74
CA THR A 267 -6.02 -6.76 -10.18
C THR A 267 -5.04 -5.64 -10.55
N CYS A 268 -4.93 -4.62 -9.71
CA CYS A 268 -4.00 -3.52 -9.97
C CYS A 268 -2.54 -3.93 -9.72
N ALA A 269 -2.30 -4.90 -8.83
CA ALA A 269 -0.96 -5.45 -8.60
C ALA A 269 -0.45 -6.24 -9.81
N GLU A 270 -1.32 -6.99 -10.52
CA GLU A 270 -0.95 -7.67 -11.76
C GLU A 270 -0.50 -6.67 -12.84
N LEU A 271 -1.26 -5.57 -13.02
CA LEU A 271 -0.89 -4.50 -13.96
C LEU A 271 0.45 -3.82 -13.60
N LEU A 272 0.67 -3.58 -12.30
CA LEU A 272 1.92 -3.02 -11.79
C LEU A 272 3.13 -3.93 -12.09
N TYR A 273 2.99 -5.23 -11.80
CA TYR A 273 4.06 -6.21 -12.02
C TYR A 273 4.31 -6.45 -13.50
N GLU A 274 3.26 -6.51 -14.31
CA GLU A 274 3.41 -6.61 -15.77
C GLU A 274 4.17 -5.42 -16.34
N LYS A 275 3.86 -4.19 -15.88
CA LYS A 275 4.58 -2.99 -16.31
C LYS A 275 6.03 -3.01 -15.83
N ALA A 276 6.32 -3.42 -14.61
CA ALA A 276 7.70 -3.52 -14.12
C ALA A 276 8.52 -4.52 -14.94
N ILE A 277 7.95 -5.67 -15.31
CA ILE A 277 8.60 -6.70 -16.12
C ILE A 277 8.76 -6.24 -17.58
N GLU A 278 7.76 -5.56 -18.15
CA GLU A 278 7.85 -4.95 -19.49
C GLU A 278 9.03 -3.97 -19.55
N LEU A 279 9.14 -3.06 -18.56
CA LEU A 279 10.22 -2.07 -18.52
C LEU A 279 11.61 -2.70 -18.28
N ALA A 280 11.65 -3.82 -17.55
CA ALA A 280 12.88 -4.57 -17.34
C ALA A 280 13.43 -5.18 -18.65
N ASP A 281 12.56 -5.48 -19.65
CA ASP A 281 12.92 -5.95 -20.98
C ASP A 281 13.88 -7.15 -20.93
N LEU A 282 13.51 -8.15 -20.13
CA LEU A 282 14.30 -9.34 -19.85
C LEU A 282 14.11 -10.41 -20.94
N ASN A 283 15.11 -11.26 -21.13
CA ASN A 283 15.06 -12.45 -21.96
C ASN A 283 15.75 -13.64 -21.25
N ASP A 284 15.79 -14.81 -21.86
CA ASP A 284 16.31 -16.05 -21.30
C ASP A 284 17.81 -16.04 -20.98
N LYS A 285 18.57 -15.06 -21.48
CA LYS A 285 19.99 -14.85 -21.19
C LYS A 285 20.22 -13.80 -20.11
N SER A 286 19.21 -13.02 -19.78
CA SER A 286 19.31 -11.92 -18.82
C SER A 286 19.47 -12.43 -17.38
N VAL A 287 20.26 -11.69 -16.61
CA VAL A 287 20.40 -11.87 -15.17
C VAL A 287 19.79 -10.66 -14.48
N CYS A 288 18.79 -10.90 -13.62
CA CYS A 288 18.06 -9.86 -12.92
C CYS A 288 18.21 -9.98 -11.40
N ALA A 289 18.31 -8.88 -10.68
CA ALA A 289 18.14 -8.83 -9.24
C ALA A 289 16.75 -8.26 -8.91
N ASP A 290 16.00 -8.96 -8.05
CA ASP A 290 14.76 -8.47 -7.42
C ASP A 290 15.10 -8.10 -5.97
N LEU A 291 15.39 -6.82 -5.75
CA LEU A 291 15.85 -6.31 -4.45
C LEU A 291 14.65 -5.75 -3.66
N PHE A 292 14.54 -6.18 -2.40
CA PHE A 292 13.35 -6.07 -1.55
C PHE A 292 12.21 -6.99 -2.02
N CYS A 293 12.55 -8.22 -2.43
CA CYS A 293 11.63 -9.10 -3.16
C CYS A 293 10.43 -9.62 -2.34
N GLY A 294 10.39 -9.44 -1.03
CA GLY A 294 9.33 -9.96 -0.17
C GLY A 294 9.14 -11.47 -0.36
N THR A 295 7.93 -11.90 -0.72
CA THR A 295 7.60 -13.30 -1.02
C THR A 295 7.97 -13.74 -2.45
N GLY A 296 8.76 -12.92 -3.15
CA GLY A 296 9.31 -13.22 -4.47
C GLY A 296 8.33 -13.01 -5.62
N THR A 297 7.25 -12.27 -5.41
CA THR A 297 6.17 -12.16 -6.40
C THR A 297 6.63 -11.58 -7.74
N ILE A 298 7.35 -10.46 -7.75
CA ILE A 298 7.85 -9.84 -8.99
C ILE A 298 8.89 -10.74 -9.64
N GLY A 299 9.90 -11.18 -8.88
CA GLY A 299 10.99 -12.00 -9.40
C GLY A 299 10.55 -13.35 -9.96
N ILE A 300 9.60 -14.04 -9.32
CA ILE A 300 9.06 -15.32 -9.80
C ILE A 300 8.28 -15.12 -11.10
N VAL A 301 7.42 -14.06 -11.18
CA VAL A 301 6.68 -13.74 -12.40
C VAL A 301 7.64 -13.36 -13.53
N ALA A 302 8.68 -12.57 -13.24
CA ALA A 302 9.71 -12.21 -14.22
C ALA A 302 10.43 -13.46 -14.76
N ALA A 303 10.93 -14.32 -13.85
CA ALA A 303 11.60 -15.56 -14.25
C ALA A 303 10.71 -16.49 -15.09
N HIS A 304 9.40 -16.58 -14.75
CA HIS A 304 8.44 -17.38 -15.51
C HIS A 304 8.18 -16.82 -16.91
N LYS A 305 7.88 -15.51 -17.00
CA LYS A 305 7.48 -14.88 -18.27
C LYS A 305 8.63 -14.77 -19.28
N THR A 306 9.86 -14.58 -18.80
CA THR A 306 11.00 -14.21 -19.65
C THR A 306 12.07 -15.28 -19.78
N GLY A 307 12.09 -16.27 -18.89
CA GLY A 307 13.16 -17.25 -18.80
C GLY A 307 14.44 -16.73 -18.12
N ALA A 308 14.51 -15.46 -17.76
CA ALA A 308 15.67 -14.82 -17.12
C ALA A 308 16.07 -15.49 -15.81
N THR A 309 17.35 -15.46 -15.48
CA THR A 309 17.82 -15.84 -14.15
C THR A 309 17.57 -14.72 -13.16
N VAL A 310 16.83 -14.97 -12.08
CA VAL A 310 16.48 -13.95 -11.08
C VAL A 310 17.11 -14.28 -9.73
N TYR A 311 17.76 -13.28 -9.12
CA TYR A 311 18.24 -13.31 -7.75
C TYR A 311 17.38 -12.38 -6.87
N GLY A 312 16.51 -12.97 -6.05
CA GLY A 312 15.67 -12.22 -5.10
C GLY A 312 16.35 -12.06 -3.75
N VAL A 313 16.31 -10.85 -3.21
CA VAL A 313 16.93 -10.50 -1.92
C VAL A 313 15.92 -9.80 -1.03
N GLU A 314 15.77 -10.30 0.19
CA GLU A 314 14.86 -9.78 1.22
C GLU A 314 15.50 -9.98 2.61
N ILE A 315 15.29 -9.04 3.51
CA ILE A 315 15.87 -9.11 4.87
C ILE A 315 15.06 -10.02 5.80
N VAL A 316 13.77 -10.21 5.52
CA VAL A 316 12.86 -11.01 6.34
C VAL A 316 12.95 -12.48 5.96
N GLU A 317 13.58 -13.30 6.80
CA GLU A 317 13.80 -14.74 6.54
C GLU A 317 12.52 -15.53 6.21
N LYS A 318 11.40 -15.22 6.88
CA LYS A 318 10.10 -15.87 6.62
C LYS A 318 9.58 -15.55 5.20
N ALA A 319 9.73 -14.31 4.74
CA ALA A 319 9.34 -13.93 3.40
C ALA A 319 10.19 -14.65 2.34
N VAL A 320 11.49 -14.79 2.60
CA VAL A 320 12.39 -15.59 1.75
C VAL A 320 12.02 -17.08 1.74
N ALA A 321 11.59 -17.63 2.88
CA ALA A 321 11.12 -19.01 2.94
C ALA A 321 9.85 -19.19 2.08
N ASP A 322 8.91 -18.24 2.13
CA ASP A 322 7.74 -18.24 1.25
C ASP A 322 8.14 -18.07 -0.22
N ALA A 323 9.10 -17.17 -0.55
CA ALA A 323 9.60 -16.99 -1.92
C ALA A 323 10.19 -18.29 -2.50
N LYS A 324 11.02 -19.01 -1.73
CA LYS A 324 11.58 -20.32 -2.13
C LYS A 324 10.50 -21.37 -2.33
N TYR A 325 9.51 -21.40 -1.43
CA TYR A 325 8.36 -22.29 -1.58
C TYR A 325 7.56 -21.96 -2.83
N ASN A 326 7.26 -20.69 -3.09
CA ASN A 326 6.49 -20.22 -4.22
C ASN A 326 7.20 -20.55 -5.56
N ALA A 327 8.51 -20.31 -5.65
CA ALA A 327 9.28 -20.70 -6.83
C ALA A 327 9.18 -22.21 -7.10
N LYS A 328 9.38 -23.03 -6.06
CA LYS A 328 9.29 -24.51 -6.16
C LYS A 328 7.88 -24.96 -6.56
N ALA A 329 6.84 -24.40 -5.95
CA ALA A 329 5.44 -24.77 -6.20
C ALA A 329 5.03 -24.49 -7.65
N ASN A 330 5.61 -23.46 -8.27
CA ASN A 330 5.39 -23.09 -9.68
C ASN A 330 6.42 -23.71 -10.65
N ASN A 331 7.28 -24.62 -10.19
CA ASN A 331 8.35 -25.24 -10.98
C ASN A 331 9.37 -24.23 -11.59
N ILE A 332 9.55 -23.07 -10.96
CA ILE A 332 10.49 -22.04 -11.39
C ILE A 332 11.87 -22.38 -10.82
N LYS A 333 12.80 -22.78 -11.69
CA LYS A 333 14.16 -23.21 -11.33
C LYS A 333 15.21 -22.11 -11.47
N ASN A 334 14.89 -21.06 -12.22
CA ASN A 334 15.76 -19.93 -12.54
C ASN A 334 15.54 -18.70 -11.63
N ALA A 335 14.77 -18.85 -10.51
CA ALA A 335 14.64 -17.84 -9.46
C ALA A 335 15.28 -18.34 -8.15
N HIS A 336 16.20 -17.55 -7.60
CA HIS A 336 17.00 -17.89 -6.42
C HIS A 336 16.83 -16.83 -5.34
N PHE A 337 16.42 -17.21 -4.14
CA PHE A 337 16.11 -16.27 -3.07
C PHE A 337 17.06 -16.41 -1.87
N GLN A 338 17.51 -15.28 -1.33
CA GLN A 338 18.42 -15.22 -0.20
C GLN A 338 17.97 -14.17 0.84
N ALA A 339 18.05 -14.55 2.13
CA ALA A 339 17.81 -13.63 3.23
C ALA A 339 19.10 -12.82 3.47
N MET A 340 19.07 -11.55 3.11
CA MET A 340 20.17 -10.61 3.34
C MET A 340 19.69 -9.17 3.14
N ASP A 341 20.44 -8.21 3.67
CA ASP A 341 20.24 -6.81 3.37
C ASP A 341 20.58 -6.53 1.89
N ALA A 342 19.65 -5.92 1.15
CA ALA A 342 19.79 -5.63 -0.28
C ALA A 342 21.04 -4.78 -0.58
N SER A 343 21.48 -3.93 0.36
CA SER A 343 22.71 -3.15 0.22
C SER A 343 24.02 -3.97 0.20
N LYS A 344 23.95 -5.25 0.58
CA LYS A 344 25.07 -6.18 0.55
C LYS A 344 25.11 -7.08 -0.67
N PHE A 345 24.15 -6.92 -1.58
CA PHE A 345 24.12 -7.71 -2.82
C PHE A 345 25.33 -7.37 -3.71
N ASP A 346 26.01 -8.38 -4.23
CA ASP A 346 27.31 -8.24 -4.91
C ASP A 346 27.43 -8.98 -6.26
N LYS A 347 26.37 -9.68 -6.70
CA LYS A 347 26.40 -10.37 -7.98
C LYS A 347 26.23 -9.38 -9.13
N GLN A 348 26.97 -9.59 -10.23
CA GLN A 348 26.76 -8.86 -11.48
C GLN A 348 25.43 -9.26 -12.09
N VAL A 349 24.64 -8.27 -12.47
CA VAL A 349 23.32 -8.42 -13.10
C VAL A 349 23.12 -7.38 -14.19
N ASP A 350 22.30 -7.74 -15.16
CA ASP A 350 21.95 -6.84 -16.28
C ASP A 350 20.89 -5.82 -15.84
N VAL A 351 19.96 -6.25 -15.01
CA VAL A 351 18.81 -5.45 -14.56
C VAL A 351 18.60 -5.60 -13.06
N CYS A 352 18.29 -4.49 -12.39
CA CYS A 352 17.75 -4.50 -11.03
C CYS A 352 16.29 -4.04 -11.05
N ILE A 353 15.38 -4.84 -10.49
CA ILE A 353 14.03 -4.41 -10.10
C ILE A 353 14.09 -4.11 -8.62
N ILE A 354 13.65 -2.93 -8.21
CA ILE A 354 13.65 -2.50 -6.81
C ILE A 354 12.27 -2.02 -6.39
N ASP A 355 11.78 -2.50 -5.25
CA ASP A 355 10.53 -2.06 -4.59
C ASP A 355 10.81 -1.75 -3.12
N PRO A 356 11.53 -0.64 -2.83
CA PRO A 356 11.98 -0.33 -1.48
C PRO A 356 10.80 0.10 -0.58
N PRO A 357 10.97 0.05 0.76
CA PRO A 357 9.97 0.55 1.70
C PRO A 357 9.74 2.06 1.51
N ARG A 358 8.68 2.61 2.13
CA ARG A 358 8.29 4.04 2.04
C ARG A 358 9.41 5.06 2.29
N LYS A 359 10.48 4.66 2.96
CA LYS A 359 11.66 5.51 3.21
C LYS A 359 12.57 5.64 1.98
N GLY A 360 12.30 4.88 0.92
CA GLY A 360 13.16 4.77 -0.26
C GLY A 360 14.43 3.97 0.03
N CYS A 361 15.40 4.09 -0.86
CA CYS A 361 16.71 3.46 -0.72
C CYS A 361 17.54 4.17 0.35
N SER A 362 18.29 3.39 1.13
CA SER A 362 19.35 3.95 1.99
C SER A 362 20.55 4.42 1.16
N PRO A 363 21.41 5.30 1.67
CA PRO A 363 22.65 5.68 0.99
C PRO A 363 23.49 4.45 0.58
N PHE A 364 23.61 3.47 1.47
CA PHE A 364 24.32 2.22 1.18
C PHE A 364 23.70 1.41 0.03
N MET A 365 22.37 1.46 -0.10
CA MET A 365 21.67 0.80 -1.20
C MET A 365 21.92 1.52 -2.53
N LEU A 366 21.93 2.87 -2.53
CA LEU A 366 22.26 3.66 -3.71
C LEU A 366 23.73 3.42 -4.13
N ASP A 367 24.66 3.35 -3.18
CA ASP A 367 26.06 3.00 -3.44
C ASP A 367 26.19 1.59 -4.03
N THR A 368 25.36 0.65 -3.58
CA THR A 368 25.31 -0.70 -4.15
C THR A 368 24.85 -0.69 -5.60
N LEU A 369 23.78 0.03 -5.94
CA LEU A 369 23.33 0.17 -7.34
C LEU A 369 24.39 0.82 -8.22
N LYS A 370 25.07 1.87 -7.72
CA LYS A 370 26.18 2.53 -8.42
C LYS A 370 27.40 1.60 -8.62
N ARG A 371 27.65 0.71 -7.68
CA ARG A 371 28.76 -0.30 -7.75
C ARG A 371 28.43 -1.45 -8.71
N LEU A 372 27.20 -1.96 -8.66
CA LEU A 372 26.74 -3.05 -9.52
C LEU A 372 26.63 -2.64 -10.98
N LYS A 373 26.32 -1.38 -11.24
CA LYS A 373 26.17 -0.80 -12.59
C LYS A 373 25.26 -1.62 -13.51
N PRO A 374 24.04 -2.03 -13.05
CA PRO A 374 23.12 -2.70 -13.97
C PRO A 374 22.79 -1.80 -15.16
N GLN A 375 22.56 -2.38 -16.33
CA GLN A 375 22.19 -1.62 -17.52
C GLN A 375 20.86 -0.89 -17.34
N LYS A 376 19.92 -1.51 -16.56
CA LYS A 376 18.63 -0.93 -16.24
C LYS A 376 18.31 -1.09 -14.74
N ILE A 377 17.62 -0.10 -14.20
CA ILE A 377 16.99 -0.16 -12.88
C ILE A 377 15.50 0.12 -13.08
N VAL A 378 14.65 -0.85 -12.79
CA VAL A 378 13.20 -0.64 -12.71
C VAL A 378 12.85 -0.32 -11.28
N TYR A 379 12.42 0.91 -11.02
CA TYR A 379 12.08 1.40 -9.71
C TYR A 379 10.56 1.41 -9.52
N VAL A 380 10.04 0.55 -8.64
CA VAL A 380 8.67 0.53 -8.17
C VAL A 380 8.62 1.28 -6.84
N SER A 381 7.63 2.14 -6.61
CA SER A 381 7.55 2.93 -5.37
C SER A 381 6.14 3.31 -4.97
N CYS A 382 5.86 3.14 -3.69
CA CYS A 382 4.66 3.65 -3.02
C CYS A 382 4.84 5.08 -2.45
N ASN A 383 6.01 5.71 -2.64
CA ASN A 383 6.32 7.06 -2.17
C ASN A 383 7.18 7.81 -3.19
N THR A 384 6.54 8.67 -3.97
CA THR A 384 7.19 9.40 -5.06
C THR A 384 8.23 10.40 -4.57
N ASP A 385 8.07 11.03 -3.40
CA ASP A 385 9.05 11.97 -2.86
C ASP A 385 10.40 11.28 -2.58
N THR A 386 10.38 10.04 -2.07
CA THR A 386 11.62 9.27 -1.86
C THR A 386 12.17 8.70 -3.15
N MET A 387 11.31 8.29 -4.09
CA MET A 387 11.72 7.85 -5.43
C MET A 387 12.48 8.96 -6.16
N THR A 388 11.94 10.17 -6.21
CA THR A 388 12.58 11.30 -6.91
C THR A 388 13.89 11.73 -6.25
N ARG A 389 13.97 11.70 -4.90
CA ARG A 389 15.23 11.89 -4.16
C ARG A 389 16.29 10.87 -4.58
N ASP A 390 15.92 9.60 -4.65
CA ASP A 390 16.83 8.51 -4.98
C ASP A 390 17.26 8.57 -6.45
N ILE A 391 16.36 8.88 -7.38
CA ILE A 391 16.66 9.11 -8.80
C ILE A 391 17.67 10.29 -8.92
N LYS A 392 17.41 11.39 -8.22
CA LYS A 392 18.32 12.54 -8.22
C LYS A 392 19.72 12.18 -7.73
N ALA A 393 19.79 11.33 -6.69
CA ALA A 393 21.08 10.88 -6.14
C ALA A 393 21.85 9.92 -7.09
N MET A 394 21.19 9.36 -8.11
CA MET A 394 21.80 8.50 -9.13
C MET A 394 21.94 9.17 -10.50
N SER A 395 21.54 10.44 -10.65
CA SER A 395 21.49 11.15 -11.94
C SER A 395 22.86 11.42 -12.58
N ASP A 396 23.94 11.17 -11.87
CA ASP A 396 25.32 11.15 -12.37
C ASP A 396 25.60 9.93 -13.27
N LEU A 397 24.91 8.81 -13.05
CA LEU A 397 25.14 7.53 -13.72
C LEU A 397 23.93 6.97 -14.46
N TYR A 398 22.73 7.45 -14.14
CA TYR A 398 21.48 6.94 -14.72
C TYR A 398 20.60 8.06 -15.23
N GLU A 399 19.88 7.79 -16.30
CA GLU A 399 18.83 8.66 -16.83
C GLU A 399 17.50 7.93 -16.93
N ILE A 400 16.39 8.68 -16.86
CA ILE A 400 15.06 8.13 -17.06
C ILE A 400 14.90 7.74 -18.52
N SER A 401 14.54 6.50 -18.77
CA SER A 401 14.41 5.92 -20.12
C SER A 401 13.00 5.47 -20.47
N SER A 402 12.03 5.67 -19.55
CA SER A 402 10.62 5.37 -19.81
C SER A 402 9.72 6.46 -19.22
N PRO A 403 8.48 6.62 -19.70
CA PRO A 403 7.49 7.38 -18.95
C PRO A 403 7.30 6.81 -17.55
N VAL A 404 7.03 7.69 -16.58
CA VAL A 404 6.64 7.30 -15.21
C VAL A 404 5.20 6.79 -15.26
N SER A 405 5.01 5.50 -15.06
CA SER A 405 3.68 4.88 -14.99
C SER A 405 3.09 5.03 -13.60
N ILE A 406 1.89 5.62 -13.51
CA ILE A 406 1.22 5.97 -12.25
C ILE A 406 0.00 5.06 -12.06
N PHE A 407 -0.08 4.37 -10.91
CA PHE A 407 -1.13 3.41 -10.58
C PHE A 407 -1.90 3.86 -9.35
N ASN A 408 -3.23 4.00 -9.47
CA ASN A 408 -4.11 4.12 -8.31
C ASN A 408 -4.40 2.74 -7.71
N LEU A 409 -3.38 2.09 -7.11
CA LEU A 409 -3.49 0.77 -6.49
C LEU A 409 -4.41 0.78 -5.26
N PHE A 410 -4.53 1.93 -4.60
CA PHE A 410 -5.30 2.11 -3.37
C PHE A 410 -6.39 3.18 -3.53
N PRO A 411 -7.42 2.95 -4.35
CA PRO A 411 -8.51 3.90 -4.53
C PRO A 411 -9.10 4.36 -3.20
N ARG A 412 -9.51 5.63 -3.16
CA ARG A 412 -10.05 6.35 -1.99
C ARG A 412 -9.04 6.66 -0.88
N THR A 413 -7.77 6.27 -1.01
CA THR A 413 -6.73 6.57 -0.03
C THR A 413 -5.65 7.49 -0.60
N SER A 414 -4.81 8.06 0.26
CA SER A 414 -3.69 8.95 -0.12
C SER A 414 -2.50 8.23 -0.79
N HIS A 415 -2.60 6.94 -1.06
CA HIS A 415 -1.50 6.18 -1.63
C HIS A 415 -1.57 6.13 -3.15
N VAL A 416 -0.40 6.22 -3.78
CA VAL A 416 -0.18 6.07 -5.22
C VAL A 416 1.07 5.23 -5.43
N GLU A 417 1.06 4.36 -6.43
CA GLU A 417 2.23 3.60 -6.86
C GLU A 417 2.77 4.17 -8.17
N SER A 418 4.07 4.16 -8.32
CA SER A 418 4.74 4.62 -9.53
C SER A 418 5.81 3.63 -9.96
N VAL A 419 5.97 3.46 -11.28
CA VAL A 419 7.02 2.62 -11.87
C VAL A 419 7.75 3.42 -12.94
N VAL A 420 9.09 3.38 -12.91
CA VAL A 420 9.94 4.04 -13.91
C VAL A 420 11.17 3.17 -14.20
N CYS A 421 11.67 3.22 -15.42
CA CYS A 421 12.94 2.63 -15.80
C CYS A 421 14.04 3.69 -15.86
N LEU A 422 15.17 3.37 -15.28
CA LEU A 422 16.41 4.14 -15.39
C LEU A 422 17.41 3.30 -16.19
N THR A 423 18.10 3.91 -17.13
CA THR A 423 19.14 3.25 -17.92
C THR A 423 20.49 3.87 -17.61
N TRP A 424 21.51 3.02 -17.56
CA TRP A 424 22.89 3.47 -17.38
C TRP A 424 23.26 4.46 -18.48
N SER A 425 23.76 5.63 -18.08
CA SER A 425 24.21 6.68 -18.99
C SER A 425 25.63 7.06 -18.62
N ASP A 426 26.58 6.78 -19.52
CA ASP A 426 27.99 7.09 -19.30
C ASP A 426 28.23 8.61 -19.50
N LYS A 427 27.69 9.44 -18.59
CA LYS A 427 27.91 10.90 -18.60
C LYS A 427 29.29 11.29 -18.07
N ALA A 428 30.15 10.31 -17.76
CA ALA A 428 31.48 10.51 -17.17
C ALA A 428 32.62 10.51 -18.22
N THR A 429 32.32 10.84 -19.51
CA THR A 429 33.33 11.11 -20.54
C THR A 429 33.30 12.55 -20.99
#